data_c22f1ca2fff591f71e1a53e39cc2fa3d
#
_entry.id   c22f1ca2fff591f71e1a53e39cc2fa3d
#
_cell.length_a   1.000
_cell.length_b   1.000
_cell.length_c   1.000
_cell.angle_alpha   90.00
_cell.angle_beta   90.00
_cell.angle_gamma   90.00
#
_symmetry.space_group_name_H-M   'P 1'
#
loop_
_entity.id
_entity.type
_entity.pdbx_description
1 polymer ?
#
loop_
_entity_poly.entity_id
_entity_poly.type
_entity_poly.pdbx_seq_one_letter_code
_entity_poly.pdbx_strand_id
1 'polypeptide(L)'
;MSLRQHRKSRAGRSFEQHISRLLRDGRIAFEEQAVTGGRRPDFVLPSLVVLKAKKRKYEEAMILSAKTTLRERWKQVAMEKFNCALFLATVDDRVSSDAIDDMSNQGIHLVVPESLKKSKETCYNGKANVITFREFFDDEISAKRPSYLQT
;
A
#
# COMPACT_ATOMS: atom_id res chain seq x y z
N MET A 1 26.19 -6.71 9.55
CA MET A 1 24.88 -6.04 9.64
C MET A 1 24.63 -5.56 11.06
N SER A 2 24.24 -4.32 11.21
CA SER A 2 24.02 -3.75 12.55
C SER A 2 22.71 -4.26 13.15
N LEU A 3 22.64 -4.27 14.49
CA LEU A 3 21.41 -4.61 15.21
C LEU A 3 20.25 -3.70 14.82
N ARG A 4 20.55 -2.47 14.47
CA ARG A 4 19.55 -1.47 14.05
C ARG A 4 18.85 -1.88 12.75
N GLN A 5 19.60 -2.41 11.79
CA GLN A 5 19.02 -2.91 10.53
C GLN A 5 18.17 -4.14 10.78
N HIS A 6 18.57 -5.02 11.69
CA HIS A 6 17.78 -6.18 12.08
C HIS A 6 16.43 -5.77 12.65
N ARG A 7 16.39 -4.75 13.52
CA ARG A 7 15.13 -4.27 14.10
C ARG A 7 14.18 -3.73 13.05
N LYS A 8 14.70 -2.92 12.11
CA LYS A 8 13.88 -2.39 11.02
C LYS A 8 13.34 -3.52 10.14
N SER A 9 14.19 -4.50 9.82
CA SER A 9 13.78 -5.66 9.02
C SER A 9 12.68 -6.45 9.71
N ARG A 10 12.75 -6.63 11.03
CA ARG A 10 11.72 -7.35 11.78
C ARG A 10 10.40 -6.59 11.78
N ALA A 11 10.43 -5.30 12.09
CA ALA A 11 9.22 -4.48 12.12
C ALA A 11 8.55 -4.43 10.75
N GLY A 12 9.33 -4.19 9.69
CA GLY A 12 8.83 -4.17 8.33
C GLY A 12 8.26 -5.51 7.91
N ARG A 13 8.95 -6.60 8.23
CA ARG A 13 8.51 -7.95 7.91
C ARG A 13 7.23 -8.33 8.64
N SER A 14 7.12 -7.96 9.92
CA SER A 14 5.94 -8.20 10.72
C SER A 14 4.71 -7.47 10.15
N PHE A 15 4.90 -6.23 9.74
CA PHE A 15 3.83 -5.44 9.14
C PHE A 15 3.41 -6.04 7.79
N GLU A 16 4.37 -6.40 6.94
CA GLU A 16 4.08 -7.04 5.65
C GLU A 16 3.35 -8.36 5.84
N GLN A 17 3.75 -9.17 6.82
CA GLN A 17 3.07 -10.43 7.13
C GLN A 17 1.63 -10.21 7.58
N HIS A 18 1.40 -9.15 8.35
CA HIS A 18 0.06 -8.79 8.78
C HIS A 18 -0.82 -8.41 7.58
N ILE A 19 -0.30 -7.60 6.67
CA ILE A 19 -1.02 -7.21 5.45
C ILE A 19 -1.31 -8.46 4.59
N SER A 20 -0.31 -9.32 4.41
CA SER A 20 -0.46 -10.56 3.66
C SER A 20 -1.58 -11.43 4.24
N ARG A 21 -1.64 -11.53 5.56
CA ARG A 21 -2.68 -12.29 6.25
C ARG A 21 -4.06 -11.69 6.02
N LEU A 22 -4.18 -10.37 6.10
CA LEU A 22 -5.45 -9.68 5.85
C LEU A 22 -5.94 -9.94 4.42
N LEU A 23 -5.02 -9.92 3.44
CA LEU A 23 -5.36 -10.19 2.05
C LEU A 23 -5.84 -11.64 1.88
N ARG A 24 -5.16 -12.60 2.49
CA ARG A 24 -5.56 -14.01 2.44
C ARG A 24 -6.90 -14.25 3.11
N ASP A 25 -7.11 -13.68 4.28
CA ASP A 25 -8.37 -13.83 5.03
C ASP A 25 -9.54 -13.24 4.24
N GLY A 26 -9.30 -12.16 3.49
CA GLY A 26 -10.30 -11.57 2.60
C GLY A 26 -10.47 -12.28 1.28
N ARG A 27 -9.73 -13.35 1.04
CA ARG A 27 -9.72 -14.11 -0.22
C ARG A 27 -9.42 -13.24 -1.44
N ILE A 28 -8.46 -12.35 -1.27
CA ILE A 28 -8.03 -11.43 -2.32
C ILE A 28 -6.84 -12.04 -3.04
N ALA A 29 -6.87 -12.06 -4.37
CA ALA A 29 -5.75 -12.53 -5.16
C ALA A 29 -4.60 -11.54 -5.11
N PHE A 30 -3.41 -12.00 -4.79
CA PHE A 30 -2.21 -11.16 -4.74
C PHE A 30 -0.95 -11.98 -4.87
N GLU A 31 0.14 -11.31 -5.21
CA GLU A 31 1.48 -11.89 -5.20
C GLU A 31 2.41 -10.98 -4.41
N GLU A 32 3.18 -11.57 -3.51
CA GLU A 32 4.25 -10.85 -2.81
C GLU A 32 5.49 -10.82 -3.69
N GLN A 33 6.17 -9.67 -3.69
CA GLN A 33 7.43 -9.54 -4.40
C GLN A 33 8.57 -10.01 -3.51
N ALA A 34 9.29 -11.02 -3.96
CA ALA A 34 10.51 -11.44 -3.29
C ALA A 34 11.56 -10.33 -3.39
N VAL A 35 12.22 -10.05 -2.29
CA VAL A 35 13.27 -9.02 -2.25
C VAL A 35 14.55 -9.60 -2.86
N THR A 36 14.76 -9.36 -4.13
CA THR A 36 16.02 -9.70 -4.79
C THR A 36 16.57 -8.46 -5.45
N GLY A 37 17.18 -7.61 -4.65
CA GLY A 37 17.85 -6.41 -5.17
C GLY A 37 16.95 -5.51 -6.02
N GLY A 38 16.91 -4.25 -5.75
CA GLY A 38 16.16 -3.31 -6.53
C GLY A 38 14.82 -2.92 -5.90
N ARG A 39 14.15 -1.96 -6.51
CA ARG A 39 12.90 -1.39 -6.02
C ARG A 39 11.75 -2.26 -6.47
N ARG A 40 10.98 -2.77 -5.51
CA ARG A 40 9.83 -3.62 -5.81
C ARG A 40 8.63 -3.24 -4.97
N PRO A 41 7.42 -3.30 -5.55
CA PRO A 41 6.22 -3.22 -4.75
C PRO A 41 6.14 -4.46 -3.85
N ASP A 42 5.62 -4.29 -2.64
CA ASP A 42 5.48 -5.39 -1.68
C ASP A 42 4.40 -6.38 -2.12
N PHE A 43 3.29 -5.88 -2.64
CA PHE A 43 2.16 -6.71 -3.09
C PHE A 43 1.65 -6.21 -4.43
N VAL A 44 1.37 -7.14 -5.33
CA VAL A 44 0.76 -6.87 -6.63
C VAL A 44 -0.59 -7.58 -6.66
N LEU A 45 -1.65 -6.84 -6.97
CA LEU A 45 -3.00 -7.36 -7.03
C LEU A 45 -3.55 -7.17 -8.46
N PRO A 46 -4.23 -8.16 -9.02
CA PRO A 46 -4.39 -9.52 -8.50
C PRO A 46 -3.19 -10.42 -8.75
N SER A 47 -2.35 -10.11 -9.75
CA SER A 47 -1.16 -10.91 -10.07
C SER A 47 -0.17 -10.12 -10.91
N LEU A 48 1.07 -10.60 -10.97
CA LEU A 48 2.10 -10.03 -11.83
C LEU A 48 1.75 -10.14 -13.32
N VAL A 49 1.12 -11.26 -13.70
CA VAL A 49 0.70 -11.47 -15.08
C VAL A 49 -0.27 -10.37 -15.52
N VAL A 50 -1.25 -10.06 -14.68
CA VAL A 50 -2.21 -8.99 -14.97
C VAL A 50 -1.52 -7.64 -15.00
N LEU A 51 -0.64 -7.35 -14.01
CA LEU A 51 0.08 -6.08 -13.96
C LEU A 51 0.87 -5.81 -15.25
N LYS A 52 1.52 -6.84 -15.78
CA LYS A 52 2.37 -6.72 -16.96
C LYS A 52 1.62 -6.87 -18.28
N ALA A 53 0.34 -7.13 -18.25
CA ALA A 53 -0.47 -7.28 -19.47
C ALA A 53 -0.55 -5.94 -20.21
N LYS A 54 -0.24 -5.96 -21.51
CA LYS A 54 -0.11 -4.73 -22.30
C LYS A 54 -1.44 -4.02 -22.56
N LYS A 55 -2.55 -4.74 -22.59
CA LYS A 55 -3.87 -4.19 -22.94
C LYS A 55 -4.80 -4.02 -21.73
N ARG A 56 -4.28 -4.15 -20.52
CA ARG A 56 -5.12 -4.01 -19.33
C ARG A 56 -5.48 -2.55 -19.08
N LYS A 57 -6.61 -2.38 -18.41
CA LYS A 57 -7.03 -1.05 -17.93
C LYS A 57 -6.34 -0.72 -16.61
N TYR A 58 -6.35 0.56 -16.27
CA TYR A 58 -5.75 1.09 -15.04
C TYR A 58 -6.25 0.35 -13.79
N GLU A 59 -7.56 0.09 -13.70
CA GLU A 59 -8.17 -0.53 -12.53
C GLU A 59 -7.95 -2.04 -12.43
N GLU A 60 -7.44 -2.66 -13.47
CA GLU A 60 -7.29 -4.11 -13.50
C GLU A 60 -6.08 -4.61 -12.70
N ALA A 61 -5.21 -3.72 -12.29
CA ALA A 61 -4.07 -4.04 -11.43
C ALA A 61 -3.88 -2.96 -10.36
N MET A 62 -3.22 -3.35 -9.27
CA MET A 62 -2.96 -2.47 -8.15
C MET A 62 -1.64 -2.85 -7.51
N ILE A 63 -0.91 -1.85 -7.06
CA ILE A 63 0.28 -2.05 -6.23
C ILE A 63 -0.04 -1.58 -4.82
N LEU A 64 0.21 -2.45 -3.85
CA LEU A 64 0.09 -2.13 -2.44
C LEU A 64 1.44 -2.31 -1.79
N SER A 65 2.04 -1.21 -1.38
CA SER A 65 3.29 -1.22 -0.64
C SER A 65 2.99 -1.06 0.85
N ALA A 66 3.85 -1.61 1.70
CA ALA A 66 3.68 -1.53 3.14
C ALA A 66 4.97 -1.00 3.76
N LYS A 67 4.87 0.12 4.47
CA LYS A 67 6.00 0.77 5.14
C LYS A 67 5.56 1.23 6.52
N THR A 68 6.24 0.76 7.56
CA THR A 68 5.92 1.18 8.94
C THR A 68 6.21 2.65 9.17
N THR A 69 7.26 3.17 8.54
CA THR A 69 7.60 4.59 8.56
C THR A 69 7.85 5.05 7.14
N LEU A 70 7.28 6.18 6.76
CA LEU A 70 7.35 6.66 5.39
C LEU A 70 8.56 7.54 5.12
N ARG A 71 8.77 8.58 5.92
CA ARG A 71 9.77 9.61 5.66
C ARG A 71 9.73 10.00 4.18
N GLU A 72 10.82 9.81 3.44
CA GLU A 72 10.83 10.05 1.99
C GLU A 72 10.75 8.77 1.17
N ARG A 73 10.53 7.63 1.79
CA ARG A 73 10.52 6.33 1.12
C ARG A 73 9.35 6.16 0.16
N TRP A 74 8.28 6.92 0.35
CA TRP A 74 7.13 6.92 -0.56
C TRP A 74 7.52 7.37 -1.97
N LYS A 75 8.59 8.16 -2.11
CA LYS A 75 9.06 8.62 -3.42
C LYS A 75 9.51 7.46 -4.30
N GLN A 76 10.01 6.39 -3.69
CA GLN A 76 10.40 5.20 -4.42
C GLN A 76 9.19 4.51 -5.06
N VAL A 77 8.05 4.51 -4.36
CA VAL A 77 6.81 3.95 -4.90
C VAL A 77 6.34 4.78 -6.10
N ALA A 78 6.41 6.10 -5.98
CA ALA A 78 6.01 7.01 -7.06
C ALA A 78 6.84 6.86 -8.33
N MET A 79 8.09 6.43 -8.18
CA MET A 79 8.99 6.24 -9.33
C MET A 79 8.72 4.97 -10.12
N GLU A 80 7.96 4.05 -9.56
CA GLU A 80 7.58 2.80 -10.23
C GLU A 80 6.34 3.04 -11.09
N LYS A 81 6.56 3.34 -12.38
CA LYS A 81 5.47 3.73 -13.29
C LYS A 81 4.82 2.50 -13.92
N PHE A 82 3.83 1.95 -13.26
CA PHE A 82 3.12 0.77 -13.74
C PHE A 82 1.74 1.05 -14.35
N ASN A 83 1.33 2.30 -14.43
CA ASN A 83 -0.01 2.68 -14.93
C ASN A 83 -1.12 1.89 -14.24
N CYS A 84 -1.13 1.95 -12.91
CA CYS A 84 -2.13 1.28 -12.08
C CYS A 84 -2.31 2.06 -10.78
N ALA A 85 -3.32 1.67 -10.00
CA ALA A 85 -3.55 2.28 -8.71
C ALA A 85 -2.40 1.98 -7.76
N LEU A 86 -1.93 3.01 -7.04
CA LEU A 86 -0.83 2.91 -6.08
C LEU A 86 -1.38 3.16 -4.68
N PHE A 87 -1.28 2.15 -3.82
CA PHE A 87 -1.68 2.25 -2.43
C PHE A 87 -0.48 1.97 -1.54
N LEU A 88 -0.37 2.72 -0.46
CA LEU A 88 0.73 2.61 0.49
C LEU A 88 0.15 2.48 1.89
N ALA A 89 0.24 1.27 2.44
CA ALA A 89 -0.21 0.99 3.79
C ALA A 89 0.85 1.39 4.79
N THR A 90 0.46 2.08 5.86
CA THR A 90 1.40 2.52 6.87
C THR A 90 0.73 2.66 8.23
N VAL A 91 1.56 2.58 9.28
CA VAL A 91 1.18 2.91 10.65
C VAL A 91 1.94 4.14 11.15
N ASP A 92 2.57 4.86 10.24
CA ASP A 92 3.33 6.07 10.59
C ASP A 92 2.37 7.18 11.00
N ASP A 93 2.54 7.70 12.20
CA ASP A 93 1.70 8.77 12.74
C ASP A 93 2.32 10.17 12.61
N ARG A 94 3.47 10.27 11.96
CA ARG A 94 4.24 11.52 11.84
C ARG A 94 4.39 12.03 10.42
N VAL A 95 3.46 11.68 9.55
CA VAL A 95 3.50 12.13 8.15
C VAL A 95 2.93 13.54 8.08
N SER A 96 3.66 14.46 7.47
CA SER A 96 3.23 15.85 7.34
C SER A 96 2.10 16.02 6.34
N SER A 97 1.33 17.09 6.51
CA SER A 97 0.28 17.44 5.57
C SER A 97 0.82 17.64 4.15
N ASP A 98 1.98 18.29 4.05
CA ASP A 98 2.61 18.55 2.75
C ASP A 98 3.01 17.24 2.06
N ALA A 99 3.56 16.28 2.81
CA ALA A 99 3.92 14.99 2.25
C ALA A 99 2.68 14.23 1.75
N ILE A 100 1.59 14.30 2.49
CA ILE A 100 0.31 13.67 2.08
C ILE A 100 -0.18 14.29 0.77
N ASP A 101 -0.13 15.61 0.67
CA ASP A 101 -0.55 16.32 -0.56
C ASP A 101 0.38 15.98 -1.74
N ASP A 102 1.67 15.89 -1.49
CA ASP A 102 2.64 15.49 -2.53
C ASP A 102 2.34 14.07 -3.04
N MET A 103 2.03 13.14 -2.13
CA MET A 103 1.63 11.79 -2.51
C MET A 103 0.35 11.79 -3.34
N SER A 104 -0.62 12.62 -2.97
CA SER A 104 -1.85 12.77 -3.75
C SER A 104 -1.55 13.23 -5.17
N ASN A 105 -0.64 14.19 -5.32
CA ASN A 105 -0.23 14.69 -6.63
C ASN A 105 0.46 13.61 -7.47
N GLN A 106 1.07 12.62 -6.84
CA GLN A 106 1.70 11.49 -7.51
C GLN A 106 0.76 10.29 -7.69
N GLY A 107 -0.51 10.45 -7.34
CA GLY A 107 -1.49 9.38 -7.47
C GLY A 107 -1.38 8.28 -6.41
N ILE A 108 -0.73 8.57 -5.29
CA ILE A 108 -0.57 7.61 -4.20
C ILE A 108 -1.66 7.80 -3.16
N HIS A 109 -2.33 6.71 -2.81
CA HIS A 109 -3.32 6.66 -1.73
C HIS A 109 -2.69 5.99 -0.52
N LEU A 110 -2.91 6.58 0.66
CA LEU A 110 -2.46 6.00 1.92
C LEU A 110 -3.57 5.17 2.54
N VAL A 111 -3.18 4.01 3.08
CA VAL A 111 -4.09 3.13 3.82
C VAL A 111 -3.58 3.06 5.25
N VAL A 112 -4.38 3.57 6.19
CA VAL A 112 -3.96 3.71 7.59
C VAL A 112 -5.01 3.10 8.52
N PRO A 113 -4.63 2.73 9.76
CA PRO A 113 -5.62 2.33 10.76
C PRO A 113 -6.63 3.44 11.03
N GLU A 114 -7.86 3.07 11.30
CA GLU A 114 -8.93 4.03 11.57
C GLU A 114 -8.59 4.98 12.71
N SER A 115 -7.97 4.46 13.76
CA SER A 115 -7.55 5.26 14.91
C SER A 115 -6.59 6.39 14.52
N LEU A 116 -5.69 6.13 13.57
CA LEU A 116 -4.76 7.15 13.10
C LEU A 116 -5.46 8.18 12.22
N LYS A 117 -6.38 7.75 11.37
CA LYS A 117 -7.11 8.68 10.50
C LYS A 117 -7.97 9.64 11.31
N LYS A 118 -8.58 9.17 12.39
CA LYS A 118 -9.45 9.98 13.25
C LYS A 118 -8.69 10.82 14.27
N SER A 119 -7.42 10.52 14.50
CA SER A 119 -6.63 11.21 15.51
C SER A 119 -6.40 12.67 15.14
N LYS A 120 -6.55 13.55 16.13
CA LYS A 120 -6.24 14.96 15.96
C LYS A 120 -4.75 15.23 15.94
N GLU A 121 -3.94 14.25 16.34
CA GLU A 121 -2.49 14.36 16.40
C GLU A 121 -1.84 14.05 15.06
N THR A 122 -2.57 13.44 14.13
CA THR A 122 -2.09 13.15 12.78
C THR A 122 -2.67 14.14 11.78
N CYS A 123 -2.08 14.18 10.58
CA CYS A 123 -2.55 15.04 9.50
C CYS A 123 -3.48 14.29 8.52
N TYR A 124 -3.94 13.10 8.87
CA TYR A 124 -4.68 12.24 7.96
C TYR A 124 -6.15 12.63 7.78
N ASN A 125 -6.76 13.20 8.81
CA ASN A 125 -8.18 13.54 8.76
C ASN A 125 -8.45 14.59 7.68
N GLY A 126 -9.48 14.38 6.88
CA GLY A 126 -9.88 15.31 5.83
C GLY A 126 -9.07 15.21 4.53
N LYS A 127 -8.10 14.32 4.44
CA LYS A 127 -7.31 14.12 3.23
C LYS A 127 -7.98 13.07 2.33
N ALA A 128 -8.31 13.46 1.12
CA ALA A 128 -9.05 12.60 0.19
C ALA A 128 -8.26 11.34 -0.22
N ASN A 129 -6.93 11.42 -0.23
CA ASN A 129 -6.08 10.29 -0.59
C ASN A 129 -5.69 9.41 0.60
N VAL A 130 -6.25 9.65 1.77
CA VAL A 130 -6.02 8.80 2.96
C VAL A 130 -7.31 8.06 3.27
N ILE A 131 -7.22 6.72 3.26
CA ILE A 131 -8.35 5.84 3.56
C ILE A 131 -7.95 4.88 4.69
N THR A 132 -8.96 4.31 5.33
CA THR A 132 -8.73 3.29 6.36
C THR A 132 -8.56 1.91 5.72
N PHE A 133 -8.03 0.95 6.48
CA PHE A 133 -7.98 -0.43 6.01
C PHE A 133 -9.36 -0.97 5.65
N ARG A 134 -10.37 -0.60 6.44
CA ARG A 134 -11.74 -1.02 6.17
C ARG A 134 -12.23 -0.48 4.83
N GLU A 135 -12.02 0.81 4.57
CA GLU A 135 -12.37 1.41 3.29
C GLU A 135 -11.60 0.79 2.13
N PHE A 136 -10.34 0.44 2.37
CA PHE A 136 -9.54 -0.24 1.35
C PHE A 136 -10.17 -1.59 0.97
N PHE A 137 -10.48 -2.44 1.95
CA PHE A 137 -11.03 -3.77 1.67
C PHE A 137 -12.48 -3.71 1.16
N ASP A 138 -13.31 -2.88 1.75
CA ASP A 138 -14.73 -2.81 1.40
C ASP A 138 -14.99 -2.02 0.11
N ASP A 139 -14.37 -0.86 -0.03
CA ASP A 139 -14.66 0.05 -1.15
C ASP A 139 -13.72 -0.16 -2.32
N GLU A 140 -12.42 -0.14 -2.08
CA GLU A 140 -11.43 -0.22 -3.16
C GLU A 140 -11.30 -1.62 -3.74
N ILE A 141 -11.42 -2.66 -2.93
CA ILE A 141 -11.32 -4.04 -3.39
C ILE A 141 -12.71 -4.60 -3.71
N SER A 142 -13.55 -4.81 -2.69
CA SER A 142 -14.80 -5.54 -2.87
C SER A 142 -15.79 -4.83 -3.77
N ALA A 143 -15.97 -3.51 -3.60
CA ALA A 143 -16.94 -2.76 -4.38
C ALA A 143 -16.42 -2.41 -5.78
N LYS A 144 -15.21 -1.88 -5.88
CA LYS A 144 -14.66 -1.39 -7.15
C LYS A 144 -13.94 -2.46 -7.96
N ARG A 145 -13.37 -3.46 -7.32
CA ARG A 145 -12.54 -4.47 -7.98
C ARG A 145 -12.92 -5.89 -7.58
N PRO A 146 -14.20 -6.29 -7.78
CA PRO A 146 -14.63 -7.62 -7.36
C PRO A 146 -13.87 -8.75 -8.08
N SER A 147 -13.26 -8.47 -9.23
CA SER A 147 -12.45 -9.45 -9.94
C SER A 147 -11.19 -9.87 -9.19
N TYR A 148 -10.78 -9.10 -8.18
CA TYR A 148 -9.63 -9.46 -7.35
C TYR A 148 -9.99 -10.55 -6.32
N LEU A 149 -11.27 -10.77 -6.07
CA LEU A 149 -11.72 -11.74 -5.09
C LEU A 149 -11.67 -13.15 -5.67
N GLN A 150 -11.13 -14.09 -4.87
CA GLN A 150 -11.09 -15.49 -5.22
C GLN A 150 -12.43 -16.13 -4.86
N THR A 151 -12.95 -16.93 -5.76
CA THR A 151 -14.20 -17.65 -5.54
C THR A 151 -13.96 -19.02 -4.91
#